data_59dd0590ceb57d7e4c77be125663c2e1
#
_entry.id   59dd0590ceb57d7e4c77be125663c2e1
#
_cell.length_a   1.000
_cell.length_b   1.000
_cell.length_c   1.000
_cell.angle_alpha   90.00
_cell.angle_beta   90.00
_cell.angle_gamma   90.00
#
_symmetry.space_group_name_H-M   'P 1'
#
loop_
_entity.id
_entity.type
_entity.pdbx_description
1 polymer ?
#
loop_
_entity_poly.entity_id
_entity_poly.type
_entity_poly.pdbx_seq_one_letter_code
_entity_poly.pdbx_strand_id
1 'polypeptide(L)'
;MRDMIRSLVQSYRALRPFAPVAPYPRQGDVLLLLVATVLVVQLHPLVPPWWVRLIAISLCLWRVGIERVGWPMPSRFLRWALTGAVFVTVLSQFHGLHGRNAGTVFLMLLIGLKGLEMRHYRDVVVVVFLVWWVTLTGFLFSQSPMTAACGLLSGGLALTALIRMNQSGSTPRRRVTHDALGMLSLALPIMLGLYLLFPRIQGGLWGAPNDPSIGRMGLTEEVSPGSILHLLENDEVAFRAQFDGPTPPVEERYWRALVLESTDGRTWRRGVLKDQSTPLAVMQESKPIRYTTTFEPSNKRWLPALDWPVTVPPGTRSGYGHVLASTTNLLSSLRLELTSDRVFSTTRLEEIEKRANLQLAIPPTPRVKALVAQWRSLASNPAEVVRRALGHFQSESFYYSLSPASLGDRPVDQFMFDTREGYCEHYASAFTTLMRVAGIPARMVVGYMGGEVNDVLGYVVVRQSDAHAWTEVWLPASGWTRVDPTAAIAPERIRYGIDLLRSIEALGWSIGDVPRDAMLGLLQQGLWDHGLRWVKHRFDAANYSWNKWVMGFGPQQQFVF
;
A
#
# COMPACT_ATOMS: atom_id res chain seq x y z
N MET A 1 32.03 39.49 -10.78
CA MET A 1 32.57 38.13 -10.81
C MET A 1 34.01 38.02 -10.24
N ARG A 2 34.97 38.85 -10.69
CA ARG A 2 36.34 38.85 -10.13
C ARG A 2 36.40 39.22 -8.63
N ASP A 3 35.60 40.19 -8.17
CA ASP A 3 35.62 40.62 -6.78
C ASP A 3 34.86 39.62 -5.84
N MET A 4 33.86 38.98 -6.35
CA MET A 4 33.16 37.88 -5.63
C MET A 4 34.08 36.65 -5.47
N ILE A 5 34.88 36.31 -6.50
CA ILE A 5 35.88 35.24 -6.42
C ILE A 5 37.02 35.64 -5.45
N ARG A 6 37.45 36.90 -5.44
CA ARG A 6 38.46 37.40 -4.48
C ARG A 6 37.94 37.37 -3.05
N SER A 7 36.69 37.77 -2.81
CA SER A 7 36.02 37.67 -1.51
C SER A 7 35.93 36.23 -1.03
N LEU A 8 35.52 35.29 -1.89
CA LEU A 8 35.48 33.85 -1.60
C LEU A 8 36.87 33.27 -1.30
N VAL A 9 37.89 33.67 -2.06
CA VAL A 9 39.28 33.24 -1.83
C VAL A 9 39.87 33.87 -0.55
N GLN A 10 39.51 35.10 -0.22
CA GLN A 10 39.89 35.71 1.06
C GLN A 10 39.18 35.08 2.26
N SER A 11 37.88 34.75 2.13
CA SER A 11 37.15 33.99 3.14
C SER A 11 37.71 32.57 3.31
N TYR A 12 38.17 31.94 2.22
CA TYR A 12 38.81 30.63 2.26
C TYR A 12 40.22 30.70 2.91
N ARG A 13 41.00 31.79 2.73
CA ARG A 13 42.28 32.01 3.38
C ARG A 13 42.17 32.41 4.86
N ALA A 14 41.01 32.91 5.30
CA ALA A 14 40.68 33.17 6.70
C ALA A 14 40.26 31.91 7.46
N LEU A 15 40.15 30.76 6.81
CA LEU A 15 40.07 29.47 7.46
C LEU A 15 41.39 29.24 8.22
N ARG A 16 41.34 29.38 9.53
CA ARG A 16 42.49 29.19 10.44
C ARG A 16 43.17 27.85 10.14
N PRO A 17 44.52 27.77 10.27
CA PRO A 17 45.21 26.49 10.15
C PRO A 17 44.53 25.47 11.06
N PHE A 18 44.32 24.27 10.55
CA PHE A 18 43.66 23.16 11.27
C PHE A 18 44.27 23.07 12.67
N ALA A 19 43.49 23.44 13.67
CA ALA A 19 43.90 23.20 15.05
C ALA A 19 44.04 21.67 15.23
N PRO A 20 45.04 21.22 16.04
CA PRO A 20 45.24 19.79 16.24
C PRO A 20 43.92 19.17 16.72
N VAL A 21 43.41 18.21 15.94
CA VAL A 21 42.17 17.50 16.23
C VAL A 21 42.33 16.81 17.59
N ALA A 22 41.40 17.06 18.50
CA ALA A 22 41.41 16.41 19.80
C ALA A 22 41.50 14.89 19.65
N PRO A 23 42.43 14.20 20.32
CA PRO A 23 42.66 12.77 20.12
C PRO A 23 41.43 11.89 20.46
N TYR A 24 40.48 12.41 21.23
CA TYR A 24 39.28 11.71 21.67
C TYR A 24 38.03 12.51 21.37
N PRO A 25 36.96 11.85 20.90
CA PRO A 25 35.68 12.50 20.69
C PRO A 25 35.08 12.96 22.02
N ARG A 26 34.50 14.17 22.05
CA ARG A 26 33.81 14.69 23.24
C ARG A 26 32.53 13.87 23.47
N GLN A 27 32.17 13.62 24.74
CA GLN A 27 30.96 12.88 25.11
C GLN A 27 29.69 13.38 24.37
N GLY A 28 29.53 14.70 24.25
CA GLY A 28 28.38 15.29 23.56
C GLY A 28 28.31 15.00 22.06
N ASP A 29 29.44 14.74 21.41
CA ASP A 29 29.52 14.44 19.98
C ASP A 29 29.18 12.98 19.72
N VAL A 30 29.63 12.09 20.59
CA VAL A 30 29.27 10.68 20.62
C VAL A 30 27.77 10.54 20.81
N LEU A 31 27.17 11.27 21.76
CA LEU A 31 25.71 11.22 21.99
C LEU A 31 24.90 11.70 20.79
N LEU A 32 25.33 12.75 20.09
CA LEU A 32 24.68 13.21 18.87
C LEU A 32 24.65 12.12 17.78
N LEU A 33 25.78 11.42 17.60
CA LEU A 33 25.87 10.32 16.64
C LEU A 33 25.02 9.12 17.04
N LEU A 34 24.94 8.81 18.32
CA LEU A 34 24.06 7.74 18.81
C LEU A 34 22.59 8.08 18.56
N VAL A 35 22.18 9.33 18.78
CA VAL A 35 20.83 9.79 18.44
C VAL A 35 20.59 9.68 16.93
N ALA A 36 21.53 10.12 16.09
CA ALA A 36 21.43 9.97 14.64
C ALA A 36 21.32 8.51 14.22
N THR A 37 22.10 7.61 14.86
CA THR A 37 22.06 6.16 14.63
C THR A 37 20.70 5.57 15.00
N VAL A 38 20.17 5.91 16.17
CA VAL A 38 18.85 5.42 16.60
C VAL A 38 17.78 5.92 15.64
N LEU A 39 17.79 7.20 15.26
CA LEU A 39 16.82 7.76 14.35
C LEU A 39 16.84 7.07 12.99
N VAL A 40 18.01 6.88 12.37
CA VAL A 40 18.10 6.28 11.05
C VAL A 40 17.68 4.82 11.05
N VAL A 41 17.91 4.08 12.14
CA VAL A 41 17.50 2.67 12.25
C VAL A 41 16.00 2.55 12.57
N GLN A 42 15.49 3.35 13.52
CA GLN A 42 14.07 3.25 13.96
C GLN A 42 13.09 3.77 12.92
N LEU A 43 13.44 4.83 12.19
CA LEU A 43 12.58 5.47 11.20
C LEU A 43 12.89 5.02 9.77
N HIS A 44 13.67 3.96 9.60
CA HIS A 44 14.01 3.45 8.28
C HIS A 44 12.79 2.81 7.60
N PRO A 45 12.52 3.13 6.31
CA PRO A 45 11.34 2.63 5.59
C PRO A 45 11.28 1.10 5.43
N LEU A 46 12.41 0.40 5.48
CA LEU A 46 12.46 -1.07 5.47
C LEU A 46 11.66 -1.69 6.62
N VAL A 47 11.41 -0.95 7.71
CA VAL A 47 10.83 -1.53 8.94
C VAL A 47 11.61 -2.79 9.35
N PRO A 48 12.85 -2.65 9.85
CA PRO A 48 13.69 -3.81 10.15
C PRO A 48 13.02 -4.70 11.20
N PRO A 49 13.30 -6.02 11.22
CA PRO A 49 12.79 -6.93 12.24
C PRO A 49 13.00 -6.39 13.66
N TRP A 50 12.06 -6.67 14.57
CA TRP A 50 12.08 -6.12 15.93
C TRP A 50 13.41 -6.39 16.68
N TRP A 51 14.03 -7.54 16.44
CA TRP A 51 15.32 -7.90 17.06
C TRP A 51 16.48 -7.01 16.58
N VAL A 52 16.47 -6.54 15.32
CA VAL A 52 17.46 -5.59 14.77
C VAL A 52 17.37 -4.26 15.51
N ARG A 53 16.14 -3.78 15.73
CA ARG A 53 15.87 -2.55 16.48
C ARG A 53 16.35 -2.67 17.91
N LEU A 54 16.04 -3.79 18.57
CA LEU A 54 16.48 -4.05 19.95
C LEU A 54 18.00 -4.11 20.05
N ILE A 55 18.69 -4.81 19.16
CA ILE A 55 20.16 -4.88 19.15
C ILE A 55 20.74 -3.48 18.95
N ALA A 56 20.28 -2.72 17.97
CA ALA A 56 20.77 -1.37 17.70
C ALA A 56 20.61 -0.44 18.92
N ILE A 57 19.43 -0.46 19.57
CA ILE A 57 19.17 0.31 20.79
C ILE A 57 20.11 -0.15 21.92
N SER A 58 20.22 -1.47 22.14
CA SER A 58 21.06 -2.02 23.22
C SER A 58 22.53 -1.64 23.06
N LEU A 59 23.06 -1.68 21.82
CA LEU A 59 24.43 -1.24 21.52
C LEU A 59 24.61 0.25 21.77
N CYS A 60 23.62 1.08 21.39
CA CYS A 60 23.65 2.52 21.67
C CYS A 60 23.57 2.80 23.19
N LEU A 61 22.70 2.11 23.93
CA LEU A 61 22.59 2.24 25.39
C LEU A 61 23.87 1.80 26.10
N TRP A 62 24.48 0.71 25.64
CA TRP A 62 25.77 0.27 26.14
C TRP A 62 26.82 1.37 25.95
N ARG A 63 26.86 1.98 24.77
CA ARG A 63 27.78 3.08 24.51
C ARG A 63 27.50 4.31 25.40
N VAL A 64 26.24 4.65 25.65
CA VAL A 64 25.84 5.68 26.60
C VAL A 64 26.33 5.34 28.01
N GLY A 65 26.23 4.08 28.44
CA GLY A 65 26.73 3.59 29.71
C GLY A 65 28.25 3.75 29.84
N ILE A 66 29.01 3.50 28.77
CA ILE A 66 30.46 3.74 28.73
C ILE A 66 30.75 5.24 28.93
N GLU A 67 30.00 6.13 28.26
CA GLU A 67 30.24 7.59 28.31
C GLU A 67 29.77 8.25 29.61
N ARG A 68 28.64 7.78 30.18
CA ARG A 68 27.98 8.43 31.33
C ARG A 68 28.29 7.77 32.66
N VAL A 69 28.36 6.43 32.67
CA VAL A 69 28.49 5.62 33.90
C VAL A 69 29.90 5.08 34.06
N GLY A 70 30.75 5.17 33.02
CA GLY A 70 32.11 4.65 33.06
C GLY A 70 32.20 3.13 32.90
N TRP A 71 31.25 2.50 32.25
CA TRP A 71 31.32 1.07 31.98
C TRP A 71 32.59 0.71 31.17
N PRO A 72 33.13 -0.49 31.36
CA PRO A 72 34.30 -0.89 30.60
C PRO A 72 33.98 -1.06 29.12
N MET A 73 34.91 -0.64 28.28
CA MET A 73 34.82 -0.90 26.85
C MET A 73 34.90 -2.39 26.56
N PRO A 74 34.09 -2.94 25.65
CA PRO A 74 34.15 -4.35 25.27
C PRO A 74 35.53 -4.71 24.70
N SER A 75 36.06 -5.88 25.08
CA SER A 75 37.36 -6.37 24.61
C SER A 75 37.35 -6.55 23.06
N ARG A 76 38.53 -6.57 22.45
CA ARG A 76 38.63 -6.80 20.98
C ARG A 76 37.98 -8.12 20.57
N PHE A 77 38.20 -9.15 21.38
CA PHE A 77 37.59 -10.47 21.12
C PHE A 77 36.06 -10.43 21.16
N LEU A 78 35.46 -9.79 22.18
CA LEU A 78 34.01 -9.66 22.31
C LEU A 78 33.42 -8.89 21.13
N ARG A 79 34.07 -7.86 20.64
CA ARG A 79 33.60 -7.09 19.47
C ARG A 79 33.62 -7.94 18.20
N TRP A 80 34.70 -8.72 17.96
CA TRP A 80 34.78 -9.65 16.85
C TRP A 80 33.72 -10.74 16.95
N ALA A 81 33.49 -11.29 18.16
CA ALA A 81 32.44 -12.28 18.39
C ALA A 81 31.05 -11.73 18.12
N LEU A 82 30.74 -10.51 18.59
CA LEU A 82 29.46 -9.84 18.29
C LEU A 82 29.28 -9.58 16.79
N THR A 83 30.32 -9.13 16.09
CA THR A 83 30.26 -8.90 14.65
C THR A 83 30.04 -10.22 13.90
N GLY A 84 30.73 -11.29 14.30
CA GLY A 84 30.54 -12.62 13.73
C GLY A 84 29.13 -13.18 13.99
N ALA A 85 28.61 -13.00 15.22
CA ALA A 85 27.25 -13.42 15.56
C ALA A 85 26.19 -12.68 14.72
N VAL A 86 26.32 -11.36 14.59
CA VAL A 86 25.45 -10.54 13.73
C VAL A 86 25.51 -11.02 12.28
N PHE A 87 26.71 -11.26 11.75
CA PHE A 87 26.90 -11.74 10.39
C PHE A 87 26.22 -13.08 10.16
N VAL A 88 26.43 -14.07 11.06
CA VAL A 88 25.80 -15.40 10.99
C VAL A 88 24.27 -15.28 11.09
N THR A 89 23.76 -14.44 11.99
CA THR A 89 22.31 -14.23 12.15
C THR A 89 21.68 -13.67 10.88
N VAL A 90 22.32 -12.67 10.25
CA VAL A 90 21.83 -12.12 8.98
C VAL A 90 21.86 -13.17 7.87
N LEU A 91 22.94 -13.94 7.77
CA LEU A 91 23.05 -15.02 6.78
C LEU A 91 21.97 -16.09 6.95
N SER A 92 21.69 -16.51 8.18
CA SER A 92 20.69 -17.55 8.47
C SER A 92 19.25 -17.05 8.19
N GLN A 93 18.94 -15.82 8.54
CA GLN A 93 17.61 -15.23 8.38
C GLN A 93 17.26 -14.90 6.92
N PHE A 94 18.23 -14.43 6.15
CA PHE A 94 18.02 -13.99 4.78
C PHE A 94 18.56 -14.96 3.71
N HIS A 95 19.05 -16.16 4.14
CA HIS A 95 19.62 -17.18 3.26
C HIS A 95 20.74 -16.66 2.34
N GLY A 96 21.46 -15.61 2.79
CA GLY A 96 22.57 -14.99 2.09
C GLY A 96 22.64 -13.47 2.30
N LEU A 97 23.72 -12.85 1.82
CA LEU A 97 23.89 -11.39 1.82
C LEU A 97 23.39 -10.74 0.52
N HIS A 98 22.92 -11.54 -0.43
CA HIS A 98 22.45 -11.07 -1.72
C HIS A 98 21.04 -10.49 -1.57
N GLY A 99 20.90 -9.20 -1.81
CA GLY A 99 19.62 -8.52 -1.76
C GLY A 99 19.63 -7.26 -0.90
N ARG A 100 18.78 -6.30 -1.27
CA ARG A 100 18.71 -5.00 -0.61
C ARG A 100 18.35 -5.10 0.87
N ASN A 101 17.50 -6.08 1.26
CA ASN A 101 17.03 -6.23 2.64
C ASN A 101 18.16 -6.72 3.56
N ALA A 102 18.86 -7.80 3.17
CA ALA A 102 19.96 -8.35 3.95
C ALA A 102 21.11 -7.36 4.11
N GLY A 103 21.51 -6.70 3.02
CA GLY A 103 22.59 -5.70 3.03
C GLY A 103 22.24 -4.50 3.91
N THR A 104 21.00 -4.00 3.84
CA THR A 104 20.57 -2.86 4.67
C THR A 104 20.50 -3.23 6.15
N VAL A 105 19.95 -4.40 6.50
CA VAL A 105 19.91 -4.89 7.89
C VAL A 105 21.32 -5.06 8.44
N PHE A 106 22.22 -5.62 7.63
CA PHE A 106 23.63 -5.76 8.03
C PHE A 106 24.30 -4.40 8.30
N LEU A 107 24.06 -3.40 7.43
CA LEU A 107 24.56 -2.04 7.64
C LEU A 107 23.98 -1.39 8.92
N MET A 108 22.70 -1.61 9.23
CA MET A 108 22.06 -1.10 10.45
C MET A 108 22.68 -1.69 11.72
N LEU A 109 23.04 -2.96 11.71
CA LEU A 109 23.71 -3.60 12.84
C LEU A 109 25.19 -3.20 12.93
N LEU A 110 25.83 -3.05 11.77
CA LEU A 110 27.23 -2.61 11.70
C LEU A 110 27.43 -1.21 12.29
N ILE A 111 26.50 -0.27 12.05
CA ILE A 111 26.59 1.08 12.60
C ILE A 111 26.53 1.06 14.14
N GLY A 112 25.66 0.22 14.74
CA GLY A 112 25.60 0.04 16.19
C GLY A 112 26.90 -0.53 16.76
N LEU A 113 27.47 -1.56 16.11
CA LEU A 113 28.74 -2.16 16.50
C LEU A 113 29.90 -1.15 16.39
N LYS A 114 29.96 -0.38 15.30
CA LYS A 114 30.96 0.68 15.12
C LYS A 114 30.82 1.81 16.14
N GLY A 115 29.58 2.10 16.57
CA GLY A 115 29.32 3.00 17.68
C GLY A 115 30.04 2.61 18.99
N LEU A 116 30.13 1.30 19.29
CA LEU A 116 30.90 0.80 20.44
C LEU A 116 32.43 0.95 20.27
N GLU A 117 32.94 1.01 19.05
CA GLU A 117 34.38 1.09 18.77
C GLU A 117 34.93 2.52 18.77
N MET A 118 34.08 3.55 18.78
CA MET A 118 34.52 4.94 18.68
C MET A 118 35.48 5.33 19.77
N ARG A 119 36.78 5.45 19.43
CA ARG A 119 37.84 5.91 20.31
C ARG A 119 38.62 7.08 19.71
N HIS A 120 38.73 7.10 18.38
CA HIS A 120 39.52 8.07 17.65
C HIS A 120 38.64 8.85 16.67
N TYR A 121 39.12 9.99 16.23
CA TYR A 121 38.46 10.81 15.21
C TYR A 121 38.05 9.98 13.96
N ARG A 122 38.96 9.14 13.50
CA ARG A 122 38.69 8.25 12.35
C ARG A 122 37.46 7.37 12.56
N ASP A 123 37.26 6.84 13.76
CA ASP A 123 36.12 5.94 14.04
C ASP A 123 34.80 6.70 13.97
N VAL A 124 34.78 7.96 14.42
CA VAL A 124 33.60 8.82 14.32
C VAL A 124 33.27 9.16 12.88
N VAL A 125 34.30 9.51 12.07
CA VAL A 125 34.10 9.75 10.63
C VAL A 125 33.46 8.53 9.95
N VAL A 126 33.95 7.32 10.29
CA VAL A 126 33.34 6.07 9.76
C VAL A 126 31.87 5.94 10.16
N VAL A 127 31.51 6.24 11.42
CA VAL A 127 30.11 6.18 11.87
C VAL A 127 29.25 7.23 11.15
N VAL A 128 29.76 8.46 10.94
CA VAL A 128 29.07 9.50 10.17
C VAL A 128 28.77 9.01 8.75
N PHE A 129 29.76 8.43 8.06
CA PHE A 129 29.56 7.87 6.73
C PHE A 129 28.56 6.70 6.74
N LEU A 130 28.60 5.84 7.74
CA LEU A 130 27.63 4.75 7.88
C LEU A 130 26.21 5.28 8.11
N VAL A 131 26.01 6.35 8.90
CA VAL A 131 24.70 7.03 9.04
C VAL A 131 24.20 7.51 7.69
N TRP A 132 25.04 8.16 6.90
CA TRP A 132 24.67 8.64 5.57
C TRP A 132 24.37 7.48 4.61
N TRP A 133 25.16 6.39 4.64
CA TRP A 133 24.88 5.20 3.83
C TRP A 133 23.55 4.54 4.19
N VAL A 134 23.26 4.34 5.47
CA VAL A 134 21.96 3.80 5.91
C VAL A 134 20.82 4.76 5.53
N THR A 135 21.01 6.07 5.61
CA THR A 135 20.06 7.06 5.13
C THR A 135 19.80 6.90 3.62
N LEU A 136 20.84 6.73 2.82
CA LEU A 136 20.73 6.52 1.37
C LEU A 136 19.98 5.21 1.04
N THR A 137 20.25 4.13 1.78
CA THR A 137 19.51 2.89 1.58
C THR A 137 18.01 3.06 1.86
N GLY A 138 17.61 3.99 2.72
CA GLY A 138 16.20 4.32 2.96
C GLY A 138 15.46 4.71 1.68
N PHE A 139 16.10 5.46 0.77
CA PHE A 139 15.50 5.86 -0.49
C PHE A 139 15.33 4.71 -1.49
N LEU A 140 15.98 3.56 -1.28
CA LEU A 140 15.73 2.34 -2.06
C LEU A 140 14.39 1.66 -1.69
N PHE A 141 13.84 1.98 -0.51
CA PHE A 141 12.60 1.39 0.00
C PHE A 141 11.42 2.34 -0.07
N SER A 142 11.64 3.63 0.20
CA SER A 142 10.59 4.63 0.15
C SER A 142 11.17 6.00 -0.23
N GLN A 143 10.49 6.69 -1.12
CA GLN A 143 10.82 8.05 -1.54
C GLN A 143 9.80 9.06 -0.99
N SER A 144 9.17 8.74 0.15
CA SER A 144 8.18 9.59 0.80
C SER A 144 8.81 10.85 1.41
N PRO A 145 8.05 11.94 1.61
CA PRO A 145 8.54 13.14 2.29
C PRO A 145 9.02 12.84 3.72
N MET A 146 8.44 11.84 4.38
CA MET A 146 8.88 11.41 5.71
C MET A 146 10.29 10.81 5.69
N THR A 147 10.58 9.96 4.68
CA THR A 147 11.92 9.40 4.48
C THR A 147 12.95 10.52 4.24
N ALA A 148 12.60 11.51 3.42
CA ALA A 148 13.44 12.66 3.16
C ALA A 148 13.69 13.49 4.44
N ALA A 149 12.64 13.76 5.22
CA ALA A 149 12.75 14.50 6.49
C ALA A 149 13.61 13.75 7.52
N CYS A 150 13.40 12.44 7.69
CA CYS A 150 14.21 11.60 8.58
C CYS A 150 15.69 11.57 8.13
N GLY A 151 15.92 11.49 6.82
CA GLY A 151 17.25 11.53 6.23
C GLY A 151 17.97 12.86 6.48
N LEU A 152 17.27 13.96 6.28
CA LEU A 152 17.80 15.30 6.57
C LEU A 152 18.10 15.49 8.05
N LEU A 153 17.23 14.99 8.94
CA LEU A 153 17.42 15.09 10.38
C LEU A 153 18.63 14.25 10.83
N SER A 154 18.68 12.97 10.50
CA SER A 154 19.77 12.07 10.90
C SER A 154 21.10 12.48 10.28
N GLY A 155 21.09 12.82 8.98
CA GLY A 155 22.27 13.32 8.27
C GLY A 155 22.78 14.66 8.80
N GLY A 156 21.86 15.58 9.16
CA GLY A 156 22.18 16.87 9.77
C GLY A 156 22.78 16.74 11.17
N LEU A 157 22.27 15.80 12.00
CA LEU A 157 22.85 15.50 13.31
C LEU A 157 24.27 14.94 13.17
N ALA A 158 24.48 14.02 12.22
CA ALA A 158 25.80 13.45 11.94
C ALA A 158 26.78 14.54 11.43
N LEU A 159 26.32 15.44 10.55
CA LEU A 159 27.09 16.60 10.10
C LEU A 159 27.45 17.53 11.27
N THR A 160 26.49 17.82 12.15
CA THR A 160 26.71 18.66 13.34
C THR A 160 27.76 18.04 14.24
N ALA A 161 27.75 16.73 14.48
CA ALA A 161 28.77 16.03 15.24
C ALA A 161 30.16 16.16 14.59
N LEU A 162 30.24 16.01 13.26
CA LEU A 162 31.48 16.14 12.50
C LEU A 162 32.06 17.57 12.58
N ILE A 163 31.22 18.60 12.44
CA ILE A 163 31.64 20.01 12.58
C ILE A 163 32.18 20.27 13.97
N ARG A 164 31.47 19.81 15.02
CA ARG A 164 31.91 20.00 16.42
C ARG A 164 33.28 19.40 16.72
N MET A 165 33.55 18.24 16.14
CA MET A 165 34.83 17.56 16.32
C MET A 165 35.98 18.29 15.63
N ASN A 166 35.70 19.01 14.52
CA ASN A 166 36.72 19.78 13.80
C ASN A 166 36.94 21.20 14.38
N GLN A 167 36.09 21.62 15.32
CA GLN A 167 36.25 22.92 15.96
C GLN A 167 37.07 22.79 17.27
N SER A 168 38.16 23.53 17.36
CA SER A 168 38.95 23.66 18.57
C SER A 168 38.32 24.65 19.54
N GLY A 169 38.17 24.25 20.80
CA GLY A 169 37.74 25.15 21.87
C GLY A 169 36.25 25.07 22.22
N SER A 170 35.78 26.02 23.00
CA SER A 170 34.40 26.11 23.54
C SER A 170 33.44 26.83 22.59
N THR A 171 33.38 26.40 21.33
CA THR A 171 32.45 27.00 20.38
C THR A 171 31.00 26.77 20.86
N PRO A 172 30.17 27.83 20.99
CA PRO A 172 28.82 27.69 21.49
C PRO A 172 27.97 26.80 20.54
N ARG A 173 27.13 25.91 21.10
CA ARG A 173 26.30 24.98 20.36
C ARG A 173 25.49 25.66 19.24
N ARG A 174 24.99 26.86 19.50
CA ARG A 174 24.21 27.66 18.55
C ARG A 174 25.00 27.98 17.27
N ARG A 175 26.29 28.23 17.36
CA ARG A 175 27.14 28.52 16.19
C ARG A 175 27.36 27.28 15.35
N VAL A 176 27.57 26.13 15.96
CA VAL A 176 27.75 24.85 15.25
C VAL A 176 26.49 24.43 14.50
N THR A 177 25.31 24.56 15.14
CA THR A 177 24.05 24.29 14.46
C THR A 177 23.78 25.26 13.31
N HIS A 178 24.13 26.53 13.47
CA HIS A 178 24.04 27.52 12.40
C HIS A 178 24.97 27.17 11.23
N ASP A 179 26.20 26.75 11.50
CA ASP A 179 27.18 26.34 10.47
C ASP A 179 26.67 25.08 9.72
N ALA A 180 26.10 24.09 10.44
CA ALA A 180 25.51 22.91 9.84
C ALA A 180 24.31 23.25 8.95
N LEU A 181 23.42 24.13 9.42
CA LEU A 181 22.28 24.61 8.63
C LEU A 181 22.75 25.41 7.41
N GLY A 182 23.79 26.25 7.56
CA GLY A 182 24.42 26.97 6.48
C GLY A 182 24.98 26.05 5.38
N MET A 183 25.65 24.96 5.76
CA MET A 183 26.16 23.96 4.81
C MET A 183 25.02 23.23 4.11
N LEU A 184 23.98 22.84 4.85
CA LEU A 184 22.79 22.20 4.27
C LEU A 184 22.05 23.15 3.31
N SER A 185 21.91 24.44 3.66
CA SER A 185 21.28 25.44 2.79
C SER A 185 22.09 25.70 1.53
N LEU A 186 23.41 25.64 1.60
CA LEU A 186 24.30 25.78 0.44
C LEU A 186 24.20 24.57 -0.52
N ALA A 187 23.84 23.39 0.00
CA ALA A 187 23.61 22.20 -0.81
C ALA A 187 22.28 22.26 -1.59
N LEU A 188 21.27 23.05 -1.13
CA LEU A 188 19.96 23.15 -1.76
C LEU A 188 20.00 23.60 -3.23
N PRO A 189 20.73 24.66 -3.63
CA PRO A 189 20.82 25.05 -5.05
C PRO A 189 21.42 23.96 -5.93
N ILE A 190 22.44 23.25 -5.43
CA ILE A 190 23.07 22.14 -6.15
C ILE A 190 22.07 20.99 -6.28
N MET A 191 21.38 20.65 -5.21
CA MET A 191 20.33 19.63 -5.22
C MET A 191 19.22 19.99 -6.21
N LEU A 192 18.75 21.24 -6.21
CA LEU A 192 17.73 21.72 -7.14
C LEU A 192 18.22 21.67 -8.59
N GLY A 193 19.46 22.09 -8.85
CA GLY A 193 20.08 22.00 -10.17
C GLY A 193 20.15 20.56 -10.67
N LEU A 194 20.63 19.63 -9.84
CA LEU A 194 20.66 18.21 -10.17
C LEU A 194 19.23 17.65 -10.37
N TYR A 195 18.28 18.09 -9.56
CA TYR A 195 16.88 17.67 -9.67
C TYR A 195 16.25 18.09 -11.01
N LEU A 196 16.50 19.31 -11.47
CA LEU A 196 15.94 19.87 -12.71
C LEU A 196 16.67 19.38 -13.96
N LEU A 197 18.00 19.25 -13.90
CA LEU A 197 18.83 19.00 -15.08
C LEU A 197 19.15 17.52 -15.32
N PHE A 198 19.12 16.69 -14.26
CA PHE A 198 19.49 15.30 -14.40
C PHE A 198 18.34 14.48 -14.98
N PRO A 199 18.51 13.77 -16.12
CA PRO A 199 17.44 12.98 -16.73
C PRO A 199 17.02 11.86 -15.79
N ARG A 200 15.72 11.79 -15.49
CA ARG A 200 15.15 10.73 -14.67
C ARG A 200 14.83 9.52 -15.51
N ILE A 201 15.58 8.46 -15.31
CA ILE A 201 15.28 7.14 -15.87
C ILE A 201 14.12 6.57 -15.03
N GLN A 202 12.95 6.44 -15.64
CA GLN A 202 11.82 5.78 -15.03
C GLN A 202 12.10 4.27 -14.97
N GLY A 203 12.12 3.70 -13.77
CA GLY A 203 12.40 2.30 -13.50
C GLY A 203 13.70 2.10 -12.72
N GLY A 204 13.84 0.94 -12.09
CA GLY A 204 15.06 0.57 -11.36
C GLY A 204 16.21 0.34 -12.32
N LEU A 205 17.31 1.09 -12.18
CA LEU A 205 18.55 0.89 -12.93
C LEU A 205 19.12 -0.54 -12.85
N TRP A 206 18.69 -1.29 -11.86
CA TRP A 206 19.21 -2.63 -11.50
C TRP A 206 18.15 -3.72 -11.60
N GLY A 207 17.15 -3.63 -12.47
CA GLY A 207 16.04 -4.57 -12.54
C GLY A 207 15.49 -4.84 -11.13
N ALA A 208 14.29 -4.45 -10.79
CA ALA A 208 13.76 -4.74 -9.45
C ALA A 208 13.94 -6.24 -9.21
N PRO A 209 14.70 -6.67 -8.20
CA PRO A 209 14.69 -8.08 -7.81
C PRO A 209 13.22 -8.42 -7.57
N ASN A 210 12.78 -9.60 -8.00
CA ASN A 210 11.48 -10.14 -7.63
C ASN A 210 11.45 -10.21 -6.09
N ASP A 211 11.08 -9.12 -5.45
CA ASP A 211 10.84 -9.11 -4.01
C ASP A 211 9.50 -9.81 -3.80
N PRO A 212 9.49 -11.02 -3.22
CA PRO A 212 8.24 -11.76 -3.01
C PRO A 212 7.21 -10.98 -2.18
N SER A 213 7.66 -9.99 -1.41
CA SER A 213 6.78 -9.13 -0.60
C SER A 213 6.03 -8.11 -1.46
N ILE A 214 6.65 -7.57 -2.53
CA ILE A 214 5.97 -6.66 -3.48
C ILE A 214 4.98 -7.44 -4.35
N GLY A 215 5.27 -8.72 -4.64
CA GLY A 215 4.38 -9.59 -5.43
C GLY A 215 3.10 -10.01 -4.71
N ARG A 216 3.02 -9.83 -3.39
CA ARG A 216 1.84 -10.17 -2.57
C ARG A 216 0.85 -9.02 -2.39
N MET A 217 1.23 -7.78 -2.72
CA MET A 217 0.35 -6.63 -2.58
C MET A 217 -0.58 -6.51 -3.80
N GLY A 218 -1.90 -6.53 -3.54
CA GLY A 218 -2.94 -6.30 -4.53
C GLY A 218 -3.68 -7.56 -5.00
N LEU A 219 -4.72 -7.33 -5.78
CA LEU A 219 -5.63 -8.36 -6.30
C LEU A 219 -4.89 -9.40 -7.14
N THR A 220 -5.25 -10.66 -6.96
CA THR A 220 -4.72 -11.81 -7.71
C THR A 220 -5.70 -12.24 -8.81
N GLU A 221 -5.20 -12.92 -9.86
CA GLU A 221 -6.04 -13.46 -10.94
C GLU A 221 -6.85 -14.69 -10.51
N GLU A 222 -6.64 -15.12 -9.29
CA GLU A 222 -7.34 -16.25 -8.67
C GLU A 222 -7.91 -15.82 -7.33
N VAL A 223 -9.14 -16.20 -7.06
CA VAL A 223 -9.82 -16.00 -5.79
C VAL A 223 -10.32 -17.34 -5.27
N SER A 224 -9.81 -17.72 -4.12
CA SER A 224 -10.22 -18.90 -3.36
C SER A 224 -10.62 -18.48 -1.94
N PRO A 225 -11.44 -19.25 -1.22
CA PRO A 225 -11.83 -18.92 0.13
C PRO A 225 -10.63 -18.56 1.01
N GLY A 226 -10.61 -17.34 1.56
CA GLY A 226 -9.49 -16.79 2.35
C GLY A 226 -8.55 -15.85 1.59
N SER A 227 -8.63 -15.76 0.27
CA SER A 227 -7.66 -15.00 -0.52
C SER A 227 -7.79 -13.49 -0.37
N ILE A 228 -8.99 -12.97 -0.21
CA ILE A 228 -9.27 -11.53 -0.03
C ILE A 228 -8.97 -11.09 1.41
N LEU A 229 -9.04 -12.00 2.38
CA LEU A 229 -8.84 -11.68 3.79
C LEU A 229 -7.51 -10.94 4.04
N HIS A 230 -6.42 -11.40 3.43
CA HIS A 230 -5.11 -10.74 3.56
C HIS A 230 -5.09 -9.30 3.03
N LEU A 231 -5.95 -8.99 2.06
CA LEU A 231 -6.11 -7.62 1.57
C LEU A 231 -6.94 -6.80 2.54
N LEU A 232 -7.98 -7.39 3.12
CA LEU A 232 -8.84 -6.72 4.09
C LEU A 232 -8.08 -6.28 5.35
N GLU A 233 -6.97 -6.93 5.69
CA GLU A 233 -6.08 -6.59 6.82
C GLU A 233 -5.02 -5.52 6.45
N ASN A 234 -4.88 -5.17 5.18
CA ASN A 234 -3.84 -4.26 4.70
C ASN A 234 -4.40 -2.86 4.44
N ASP A 235 -3.98 -1.87 5.22
CA ASP A 235 -4.40 -0.47 5.09
C ASP A 235 -3.56 0.37 4.13
N GLU A 236 -2.65 -0.25 3.36
CA GLU A 236 -1.88 0.45 2.35
C GLU A 236 -2.78 0.99 1.24
N VAL A 237 -2.40 2.14 0.69
CA VAL A 237 -3.14 2.76 -0.41
C VAL A 237 -2.94 1.94 -1.68
N ALA A 238 -4.04 1.52 -2.30
CA ALA A 238 -4.04 0.89 -3.61
C ALA A 238 -3.97 1.94 -4.73
N PHE A 239 -4.81 2.94 -4.65
CA PHE A 239 -4.84 4.07 -5.57
C PHE A 239 -5.62 5.25 -4.99
N ARG A 240 -5.49 6.41 -5.64
CA ARG A 240 -6.28 7.61 -5.35
C ARG A 240 -7.03 8.03 -6.59
N ALA A 241 -8.28 8.50 -6.43
CA ALA A 241 -9.11 8.98 -7.52
C ALA A 241 -9.61 10.40 -7.25
N GLN A 242 -9.34 11.32 -8.16
CA GLN A 242 -9.80 12.70 -8.11
C GLN A 242 -10.83 12.92 -9.20
N PHE A 243 -12.05 13.27 -8.82
CA PHE A 243 -13.16 13.51 -9.74
C PHE A 243 -13.14 14.96 -10.26
N ASP A 244 -13.47 15.16 -11.53
CA ASP A 244 -13.60 16.50 -12.12
C ASP A 244 -14.92 17.18 -11.73
N GLY A 245 -15.87 16.41 -11.22
CA GLY A 245 -17.18 16.84 -10.71
C GLY A 245 -17.42 16.36 -9.27
N PRO A 246 -18.68 16.30 -8.84
CA PRO A 246 -19.03 15.80 -7.51
C PRO A 246 -18.59 14.34 -7.37
N THR A 247 -18.00 14.03 -6.23
CA THR A 247 -17.62 12.65 -5.88
C THR A 247 -18.87 11.79 -5.75
N PRO A 248 -18.96 10.64 -6.47
CA PRO A 248 -20.10 9.74 -6.33
C PRO A 248 -20.29 9.28 -4.87
N PRO A 249 -21.52 8.99 -4.44
CA PRO A 249 -21.78 8.36 -3.14
C PRO A 249 -20.96 7.08 -2.93
N VAL A 250 -20.67 6.75 -1.67
CA VAL A 250 -19.82 5.59 -1.36
C VAL A 250 -20.41 4.28 -1.89
N GLU A 251 -21.73 4.15 -1.88
CA GLU A 251 -22.48 3.00 -2.36
C GLU A 251 -22.40 2.80 -3.89
N GLU A 252 -21.98 3.82 -4.63
CA GLU A 252 -21.85 3.79 -6.08
C GLU A 252 -20.38 3.63 -6.52
N ARG A 253 -19.41 3.63 -5.58
CA ARG A 253 -17.98 3.55 -5.89
C ARG A 253 -17.49 2.12 -5.96
N TYR A 254 -17.85 1.39 -7.04
CA TYR A 254 -17.32 0.07 -7.36
C TYR A 254 -16.19 0.19 -8.37
N TRP A 255 -15.00 -0.19 -7.96
CA TRP A 255 -13.77 -0.12 -8.75
C TRP A 255 -13.44 -1.49 -9.31
N ARG A 256 -13.85 -1.75 -10.54
CA ARG A 256 -13.63 -3.02 -11.25
C ARG A 256 -12.16 -3.21 -11.57
N ALA A 257 -11.59 -4.37 -11.23
CA ALA A 257 -10.21 -4.73 -11.56
C ALA A 257 -10.10 -6.03 -12.36
N LEU A 258 -10.90 -7.04 -12.02
CA LEU A 258 -10.85 -8.37 -12.60
C LEU A 258 -12.25 -8.94 -12.79
N VAL A 259 -12.43 -9.72 -13.85
CA VAL A 259 -13.62 -10.55 -14.07
C VAL A 259 -13.19 -12.01 -14.13
N LEU A 260 -13.82 -12.84 -13.32
CA LEU A 260 -13.53 -14.25 -13.14
C LEU A 260 -14.74 -15.06 -13.58
N GLU A 261 -14.62 -15.74 -14.71
CA GLU A 261 -15.70 -16.53 -15.31
C GLU A 261 -15.52 -18.04 -15.14
N SER A 262 -14.31 -18.51 -14.82
CA SER A 262 -14.01 -19.93 -14.65
C SER A 262 -13.88 -20.31 -13.18
N THR A 263 -14.37 -21.48 -12.79
CA THR A 263 -14.21 -21.99 -11.44
C THR A 263 -14.01 -23.51 -11.45
N ASP A 264 -13.25 -24.04 -10.51
CA ASP A 264 -13.16 -25.46 -10.19
C ASP A 264 -14.17 -25.89 -9.09
N GLY A 265 -15.06 -24.97 -8.68
CA GLY A 265 -16.02 -25.15 -7.60
C GLY A 265 -15.55 -24.56 -6.25
N ARG A 266 -14.26 -24.24 -6.10
CA ARG A 266 -13.65 -23.60 -4.94
C ARG A 266 -12.94 -22.31 -5.31
N THR A 267 -12.10 -22.35 -6.34
CA THR A 267 -11.30 -21.23 -6.80
C THR A 267 -11.89 -20.63 -8.07
N TRP A 268 -12.05 -19.33 -8.09
CA TRP A 268 -12.44 -18.56 -9.26
C TRP A 268 -11.21 -18.02 -9.98
N ARG A 269 -11.20 -18.11 -11.33
CA ARG A 269 -10.08 -17.71 -12.18
C ARG A 269 -10.56 -17.02 -13.44
N ARG A 270 -9.65 -16.31 -14.08
CA ARG A 270 -9.84 -15.87 -15.45
C ARG A 270 -9.73 -17.08 -16.37
N GLY A 271 -10.75 -17.31 -17.18
CA GLY A 271 -10.87 -18.50 -18.06
C GLY A 271 -10.53 -18.21 -19.52
N VAL A 272 -11.31 -18.81 -20.41
CA VAL A 272 -11.11 -18.76 -21.88
C VAL A 272 -11.32 -17.37 -22.49
N LEU A 273 -12.02 -16.48 -21.81
CA LEU A 273 -12.35 -15.14 -22.28
C LEU A 273 -11.27 -14.09 -21.91
N LYS A 274 -10.23 -14.47 -21.16
CA LYS A 274 -9.23 -13.56 -20.60
C LYS A 274 -8.53 -12.66 -21.62
N ASP A 275 -8.32 -13.14 -22.84
CA ASP A 275 -7.61 -12.43 -23.91
C ASP A 275 -8.56 -11.72 -24.89
N GLN A 276 -9.88 -11.85 -24.71
CA GLN A 276 -10.85 -11.12 -25.49
C GLN A 276 -10.96 -9.67 -24.99
N SER A 277 -10.96 -8.71 -25.91
CA SER A 277 -11.30 -7.34 -25.58
C SER A 277 -12.78 -7.12 -25.78
N THR A 278 -13.46 -6.61 -24.78
CA THR A 278 -14.85 -6.17 -24.95
C THR A 278 -14.84 -4.77 -25.57
N PRO A 279 -15.51 -4.54 -26.71
CA PRO A 279 -15.61 -3.20 -27.27
C PRO A 279 -16.22 -2.23 -26.26
N LEU A 280 -15.61 -1.07 -26.11
CA LEU A 280 -16.15 -0.02 -25.26
C LEU A 280 -17.31 0.65 -26.01
N ALA A 281 -18.52 0.41 -25.57
CA ALA A 281 -19.70 1.06 -26.12
C ALA A 281 -20.14 2.19 -25.21
N VAL A 282 -20.22 3.41 -25.74
CA VAL A 282 -20.79 4.56 -25.03
C VAL A 282 -22.30 4.55 -25.27
N MET A 283 -23.09 4.58 -24.21
CA MET A 283 -24.54 4.72 -24.31
C MET A 283 -24.92 6.17 -24.63
N GLN A 284 -25.88 6.37 -25.53
CA GLN A 284 -26.31 7.70 -25.99
C GLN A 284 -26.93 8.58 -24.88
N GLU A 285 -27.35 8.02 -23.76
CA GLU A 285 -28.04 8.74 -22.66
C GLU A 285 -27.19 8.80 -21.37
N SER A 286 -25.92 8.40 -21.40
CA SER A 286 -25.10 8.36 -20.20
C SER A 286 -24.46 9.70 -19.88
N LYS A 287 -24.29 9.98 -18.58
CA LYS A 287 -23.47 11.09 -18.08
C LYS A 287 -22.15 10.49 -17.61
N PRO A 288 -21.14 10.37 -18.48
CA PRO A 288 -19.87 9.77 -18.10
C PRO A 288 -19.16 10.60 -17.04
N ILE A 289 -18.59 9.91 -16.08
CA ILE A 289 -17.82 10.53 -14.97
C ILE A 289 -16.35 10.57 -15.39
N ARG A 290 -15.78 11.76 -15.38
CA ARG A 290 -14.34 11.98 -15.60
C ARG A 290 -13.61 12.07 -14.27
N TYR A 291 -12.47 11.40 -14.18
CA TYR A 291 -11.64 11.41 -12.98
C TYR A 291 -10.19 11.05 -13.32
N THR A 292 -9.28 11.52 -12.49
CA THR A 292 -7.86 11.16 -12.57
C THR A 292 -7.55 10.15 -11.48
N THR A 293 -6.97 9.00 -11.86
CA THR A 293 -6.53 7.99 -10.91
C THR A 293 -5.01 7.94 -10.83
N THR A 294 -4.48 7.86 -9.62
CA THR A 294 -3.05 7.64 -9.35
C THR A 294 -2.90 6.30 -8.66
N PHE A 295 -2.37 5.32 -9.39
CA PHE A 295 -2.11 3.96 -8.90
C PHE A 295 -0.77 3.89 -8.20
N GLU A 296 -0.72 3.19 -7.07
CA GLU A 296 0.54 2.90 -6.38
C GLU A 296 1.24 1.66 -7.01
N PRO A 297 2.57 1.53 -6.86
CA PRO A 297 3.30 0.38 -7.36
C PRO A 297 2.79 -0.92 -6.74
N SER A 298 2.40 -1.89 -7.56
CA SER A 298 1.82 -3.17 -7.10
C SER A 298 2.47 -4.40 -7.71
N ASN A 299 3.40 -4.20 -8.68
CA ASN A 299 3.95 -5.28 -9.53
C ASN A 299 2.86 -6.09 -10.26
N LYS A 300 1.64 -5.55 -10.38
CA LYS A 300 0.52 -6.11 -11.14
C LYS A 300 0.24 -5.24 -12.36
N ARG A 301 -0.63 -5.69 -13.25
CA ARG A 301 -1.05 -4.92 -14.44
C ARG A 301 -2.44 -4.32 -14.30
N TRP A 302 -3.21 -4.74 -13.29
CA TRP A 302 -4.60 -4.37 -13.14
C TRP A 302 -4.75 -2.91 -12.75
N LEU A 303 -5.66 -2.23 -13.45
CA LEU A 303 -5.97 -0.82 -13.25
C LEU A 303 -7.45 -0.71 -12.84
N PRO A 304 -7.74 -0.73 -11.52
CA PRO A 304 -9.10 -0.57 -11.04
C PRO A 304 -9.76 0.69 -11.61
N ALA A 305 -10.90 0.52 -12.26
CA ALA A 305 -11.67 1.61 -12.84
C ALA A 305 -13.11 1.62 -12.30
N LEU A 306 -13.69 2.82 -12.18
CA LEU A 306 -15.06 2.97 -11.69
C LEU A 306 -16.03 2.30 -12.67
N ASP A 307 -16.87 1.42 -12.17
CA ASP A 307 -17.91 0.70 -12.92
C ASP A 307 -17.49 0.26 -14.34
N TRP A 308 -17.85 1.02 -15.38
CA TRP A 308 -17.62 0.69 -16.78
C TRP A 308 -16.72 1.75 -17.44
N PRO A 309 -15.40 1.52 -17.53
CA PRO A 309 -14.52 2.46 -18.22
C PRO A 309 -14.86 2.54 -19.70
N VAL A 310 -14.99 3.76 -20.22
CA VAL A 310 -15.30 4.06 -21.63
C VAL A 310 -14.09 4.59 -22.39
N THR A 311 -12.96 4.83 -21.71
CA THR A 311 -11.71 5.24 -22.33
C THR A 311 -10.60 4.22 -22.08
N VAL A 312 -9.72 4.04 -23.07
CA VAL A 312 -8.49 3.23 -22.95
C VAL A 312 -7.30 4.18 -23.12
N PRO A 313 -6.69 4.64 -22.01
CA PRO A 313 -5.53 5.53 -22.10
C PRO A 313 -4.32 4.88 -22.79
N PRO A 314 -3.40 5.67 -23.37
CA PRO A 314 -2.15 5.15 -23.92
C PRO A 314 -1.37 4.32 -22.88
N GLY A 315 -0.76 3.21 -23.33
CA GLY A 315 -0.04 2.28 -22.45
C GLY A 315 -0.94 1.34 -21.64
N THR A 316 -2.26 1.35 -21.92
CA THR A 316 -3.22 0.44 -21.30
C THR A 316 -3.95 -0.39 -22.36
N ARG A 317 -4.65 -1.43 -21.94
CA ARG A 317 -5.50 -2.27 -22.78
C ARG A 317 -6.81 -2.58 -22.07
N SER A 318 -7.89 -2.69 -22.83
CA SER A 318 -9.14 -3.23 -22.35
C SER A 318 -9.13 -4.75 -22.48
N GLY A 319 -9.64 -5.46 -21.48
CA GLY A 319 -9.84 -6.89 -21.48
C GLY A 319 -11.31 -7.27 -21.32
N TYR A 320 -11.56 -8.58 -21.23
CA TYR A 320 -12.89 -9.13 -21.04
C TYR A 320 -13.60 -8.49 -19.83
N GLY A 321 -14.86 -8.14 -20.04
CA GLY A 321 -15.69 -7.52 -18.99
C GLY A 321 -15.29 -6.07 -18.66
N HIS A 322 -14.72 -5.34 -19.62
CA HIS A 322 -14.31 -3.94 -19.47
C HIS A 322 -13.24 -3.70 -18.37
N VAL A 323 -12.37 -4.69 -18.18
CA VAL A 323 -11.22 -4.57 -17.27
C VAL A 323 -10.12 -3.77 -17.95
N LEU A 324 -9.56 -2.80 -17.27
CA LEU A 324 -8.36 -2.10 -17.73
C LEU A 324 -7.09 -2.74 -17.15
N ALA A 325 -6.08 -2.88 -18.00
CA ALA A 325 -4.77 -3.37 -17.59
C ALA A 325 -3.67 -2.55 -18.26
N SER A 326 -2.59 -2.30 -17.53
CA SER A 326 -1.36 -1.76 -18.09
C SER A 326 -0.68 -2.78 -19.01
N THR A 327 0.03 -2.31 -20.02
CA THR A 327 0.84 -3.17 -20.90
C THR A 327 2.05 -3.75 -20.16
N THR A 328 2.52 -3.09 -19.10
CA THR A 328 3.64 -3.52 -18.23
C THR A 328 3.20 -3.58 -16.78
N ASN A 329 3.96 -4.29 -15.95
CA ASN A 329 3.70 -4.30 -14.51
C ASN A 329 3.94 -2.91 -13.90
N LEU A 330 3.11 -2.54 -12.92
CA LEU A 330 3.21 -1.28 -12.20
C LEU A 330 4.37 -1.33 -11.19
N LEU A 331 5.56 -0.96 -11.66
CA LEU A 331 6.76 -0.87 -10.82
C LEU A 331 6.95 0.53 -10.22
N SER A 332 6.25 1.52 -10.76
CA SER A 332 6.21 2.90 -10.28
C SER A 332 4.78 3.41 -10.25
N SER A 333 4.53 4.51 -9.55
CA SER A 333 3.23 5.16 -9.54
C SER A 333 2.81 5.57 -10.96
N LEU A 334 1.56 5.27 -11.32
CA LEU A 334 0.99 5.55 -12.64
C LEU A 334 -0.23 6.45 -12.50
N ARG A 335 -0.20 7.59 -13.18
CA ARG A 335 -1.32 8.53 -13.24
C ARG A 335 -2.03 8.44 -14.58
N LEU A 336 -3.35 8.26 -14.56
CA LEU A 336 -4.20 8.15 -15.75
C LEU A 336 -5.45 8.99 -15.60
N GLU A 337 -5.87 9.61 -16.70
CA GLU A 337 -7.19 10.22 -16.83
C GLU A 337 -8.16 9.17 -17.38
N LEU A 338 -9.22 8.92 -16.65
CA LEU A 338 -10.22 7.91 -16.96
C LEU A 338 -11.59 8.55 -17.09
N THR A 339 -12.39 7.94 -17.95
CA THR A 339 -13.81 8.24 -18.07
C THR A 339 -14.57 6.95 -17.92
N SER A 340 -15.57 6.93 -17.04
CA SER A 340 -16.39 5.75 -16.78
C SER A 340 -17.87 6.09 -16.84
N ASP A 341 -18.67 5.09 -17.22
CA ASP A 341 -20.11 5.14 -17.17
C ASP A 341 -20.62 4.29 -16.01
N ARG A 342 -21.72 4.70 -15.39
CA ARG A 342 -22.37 3.93 -14.32
C ARG A 342 -23.42 2.96 -14.83
N VAL A 343 -23.92 3.21 -16.01
CA VAL A 343 -24.92 2.38 -16.67
C VAL A 343 -24.32 1.83 -17.94
N PHE A 344 -24.31 0.52 -18.05
CA PHE A 344 -23.87 -0.18 -19.23
C PHE A 344 -24.95 -1.18 -19.64
N SER A 345 -25.40 -1.12 -20.88
CA SER A 345 -26.29 -2.10 -21.45
C SER A 345 -25.65 -2.71 -22.69
N THR A 346 -25.45 -4.01 -22.66
CA THR A 346 -25.18 -4.80 -23.88
C THR A 346 -26.42 -5.59 -24.24
N THR A 347 -26.94 -5.36 -25.41
CA THR A 347 -28.16 -6.04 -25.89
C THR A 347 -27.89 -7.46 -26.38
N ARG A 348 -26.63 -7.85 -26.52
CA ARG A 348 -26.24 -9.15 -27.09
C ARG A 348 -25.22 -9.86 -26.24
N LEU A 349 -25.51 -11.10 -25.87
CA LEU A 349 -24.58 -12.03 -25.24
C LEU A 349 -24.10 -13.04 -26.29
N GLU A 350 -22.81 -13.12 -26.53
CA GLU A 350 -22.26 -14.11 -27.45
C GLU A 350 -22.35 -15.51 -26.86
N GLU A 351 -22.55 -16.51 -27.73
CA GLU A 351 -22.78 -17.89 -27.28
C GLU A 351 -21.56 -18.47 -26.51
N ILE A 352 -20.35 -18.09 -26.89
CA ILE A 352 -19.13 -18.48 -26.16
C ILE A 352 -19.10 -17.86 -24.75
N GLU A 353 -19.48 -16.59 -24.65
CA GLU A 353 -19.58 -15.87 -23.38
C GLU A 353 -20.66 -16.45 -22.48
N LYS A 354 -21.82 -16.75 -23.05
CA LYS A 354 -22.93 -17.41 -22.35
C LYS A 354 -22.53 -18.77 -21.79
N ARG A 355 -21.87 -19.62 -22.61
CA ARG A 355 -21.40 -20.94 -22.16
C ARG A 355 -20.37 -20.83 -21.05
N ALA A 356 -19.40 -19.95 -21.19
CA ALA A 356 -18.37 -19.72 -20.15
C ALA A 356 -19.01 -19.29 -18.82
N ASN A 357 -20.01 -18.41 -18.87
CA ASN A 357 -20.67 -17.87 -17.68
C ASN A 357 -21.82 -18.73 -17.12
N LEU A 358 -22.10 -19.88 -17.76
CA LEU A 358 -23.01 -20.91 -17.24
C LEU A 358 -22.28 -22.15 -16.73
N GLN A 359 -20.95 -22.22 -16.89
CA GLN A 359 -20.17 -23.40 -16.51
C GLN A 359 -20.23 -23.65 -15.00
N LEU A 360 -20.48 -24.88 -14.63
CA LEU A 360 -20.41 -25.41 -13.26
C LEU A 360 -19.34 -26.51 -13.22
N ALA A 361 -18.32 -26.34 -12.40
CA ALA A 361 -17.27 -27.35 -12.26
C ALA A 361 -17.71 -28.56 -11.43
N ILE A 362 -18.51 -28.31 -10.40
CA ILE A 362 -19.06 -29.34 -9.51
C ILE A 362 -20.58 -29.38 -9.73
N PRO A 363 -21.16 -30.58 -9.94
CA PRO A 363 -22.61 -30.72 -9.99
C PRO A 363 -23.26 -30.19 -8.70
N PRO A 364 -24.32 -29.36 -8.82
CA PRO A 364 -25.01 -28.83 -7.66
C PRO A 364 -25.68 -29.95 -6.85
N THR A 365 -25.64 -29.84 -5.53
CA THR A 365 -26.24 -30.79 -4.60
C THR A 365 -27.78 -30.81 -4.75
N PRO A 366 -28.48 -31.86 -4.27
CA PRO A 366 -29.93 -31.86 -4.25
C PRO A 366 -30.54 -30.67 -3.47
N ARG A 367 -29.90 -30.23 -2.36
CA ARG A 367 -30.36 -29.08 -1.58
C ARG A 367 -30.29 -27.78 -2.41
N VAL A 368 -29.16 -27.54 -3.08
CA VAL A 368 -28.98 -26.37 -3.96
C VAL A 368 -29.97 -26.41 -5.13
N LYS A 369 -30.16 -27.58 -5.77
CA LYS A 369 -31.11 -27.71 -6.87
C LYS A 369 -32.54 -27.42 -6.42
N ALA A 370 -32.98 -27.96 -5.29
CA ALA A 370 -34.30 -27.73 -4.75
C ALA A 370 -34.57 -26.26 -4.44
N LEU A 371 -33.59 -25.58 -3.78
CA LEU A 371 -33.70 -24.16 -3.47
C LEU A 371 -33.83 -23.30 -4.72
N VAL A 372 -32.99 -23.55 -5.75
CA VAL A 372 -33.05 -22.80 -7.01
C VAL A 372 -34.30 -23.11 -7.78
N ALA A 373 -34.77 -24.38 -7.78
CA ALA A 373 -36.03 -24.77 -8.44
C ALA A 373 -37.24 -24.06 -7.79
N GLN A 374 -37.26 -23.92 -6.49
CA GLN A 374 -38.27 -23.14 -5.76
C GLN A 374 -38.30 -21.68 -6.23
N TRP A 375 -37.13 -21.01 -6.32
CA TRP A 375 -37.09 -19.63 -6.80
C TRP A 375 -37.59 -19.51 -8.26
N ARG A 376 -37.17 -20.44 -9.10
CA ARG A 376 -37.61 -20.45 -10.53
C ARG A 376 -39.09 -20.68 -10.70
N SER A 377 -39.69 -21.57 -9.89
CA SER A 377 -41.15 -21.85 -10.01
C SER A 377 -42.03 -20.67 -9.61
N LEU A 378 -41.50 -19.79 -8.75
CA LEU A 378 -42.19 -18.60 -8.26
C LEU A 378 -41.81 -17.31 -9.03
N ALA A 379 -40.90 -17.40 -9.99
CA ALA A 379 -40.39 -16.24 -10.72
C ALA A 379 -40.91 -16.22 -12.16
N SER A 380 -41.37 -15.07 -12.63
CA SER A 380 -41.85 -14.85 -14.00
C SER A 380 -40.72 -14.56 -15.01
N ASN A 381 -39.58 -14.12 -14.53
CA ASN A 381 -38.43 -13.75 -15.36
C ASN A 381 -37.10 -13.88 -14.56
N PRO A 382 -35.93 -13.85 -15.24
CA PRO A 382 -34.62 -13.96 -14.57
C PRO A 382 -34.35 -12.90 -13.49
N ALA A 383 -34.79 -11.67 -13.68
CA ALA A 383 -34.61 -10.61 -12.70
C ALA A 383 -35.34 -10.88 -11.37
N GLU A 384 -36.49 -11.58 -11.46
CA GLU A 384 -37.22 -12.00 -10.26
C GLU A 384 -36.50 -13.14 -9.52
N VAL A 385 -35.85 -14.07 -10.23
CA VAL A 385 -35.00 -15.09 -9.61
C VAL A 385 -33.87 -14.42 -8.81
N VAL A 386 -33.22 -13.41 -9.38
CA VAL A 386 -32.17 -12.61 -8.71
C VAL A 386 -32.73 -11.98 -7.44
N ARG A 387 -33.91 -11.33 -7.51
CA ARG A 387 -34.51 -10.69 -6.31
C ARG A 387 -34.85 -11.71 -5.21
N ARG A 388 -35.35 -12.88 -5.58
CA ARG A 388 -35.70 -13.95 -4.62
C ARG A 388 -34.43 -14.51 -3.95
N ALA A 389 -33.37 -14.69 -4.73
CA ALA A 389 -32.07 -15.11 -4.19
C ALA A 389 -31.51 -14.08 -3.20
N LEU A 390 -31.55 -12.78 -3.51
CA LEU A 390 -31.16 -11.73 -2.57
C LEU A 390 -32.06 -11.71 -1.34
N GLY A 391 -33.39 -11.86 -1.52
CA GLY A 391 -34.34 -11.95 -0.40
C GLY A 391 -34.07 -13.15 0.51
N HIS A 392 -33.60 -14.27 -0.02
CA HIS A 392 -33.22 -15.43 0.78
C HIS A 392 -32.03 -15.11 1.70
N PHE A 393 -30.99 -14.45 1.20
CA PHE A 393 -29.86 -14.01 2.02
C PHE A 393 -30.29 -13.00 3.11
N GLN A 394 -31.30 -12.17 2.85
CA GLN A 394 -31.81 -11.20 3.81
C GLN A 394 -32.73 -11.81 4.89
N SER A 395 -33.52 -12.83 4.50
CA SER A 395 -34.53 -13.41 5.39
C SER A 395 -34.01 -14.54 6.26
N GLU A 396 -32.95 -15.21 5.84
CA GLU A 396 -32.30 -16.27 6.59
C GLU A 396 -31.15 -15.71 7.45
N SER A 397 -30.72 -16.47 8.44
CA SER A 397 -29.63 -16.06 9.36
C SER A 397 -28.26 -16.22 8.70
N PHE A 398 -27.93 -15.30 7.80
CA PHE A 398 -26.58 -15.17 7.23
C PHE A 398 -25.82 -14.06 7.94
N TYR A 399 -24.54 -14.33 8.23
CA TYR A 399 -23.68 -13.41 8.98
C TYR A 399 -22.46 -13.03 8.17
N TYR A 400 -22.12 -11.75 8.21
CA TYR A 400 -20.85 -11.28 7.65
C TYR A 400 -19.77 -11.33 8.72
N SER A 401 -18.71 -12.09 8.48
CA SER A 401 -17.60 -12.30 9.41
C SER A 401 -16.28 -12.32 8.65
N LEU A 402 -15.22 -11.75 9.24
CA LEU A 402 -13.85 -11.79 8.71
C LEU A 402 -13.11 -13.07 9.12
N SER A 403 -13.69 -13.86 10.06
CA SER A 403 -13.08 -15.08 10.60
C SER A 403 -14.01 -16.29 10.45
N PRO A 404 -14.61 -16.54 9.26
CA PRO A 404 -15.55 -17.65 9.07
C PRO A 404 -14.86 -19.00 9.16
N ALA A 405 -15.62 -20.04 9.49
CA ALA A 405 -15.15 -21.41 9.48
C ALA A 405 -14.69 -21.83 8.06
N SER A 406 -13.65 -22.64 7.99
CA SER A 406 -13.13 -23.14 6.70
C SER A 406 -14.16 -24.04 6.01
N LEU A 407 -14.40 -23.79 4.75
CA LEU A 407 -15.30 -24.59 3.91
C LEU A 407 -14.54 -25.78 3.28
N GLY A 408 -15.20 -26.95 3.22
CA GLY A 408 -14.65 -28.17 2.64
C GLY A 408 -14.85 -28.29 1.11
N ASP A 409 -15.09 -29.51 0.61
CA ASP A 409 -15.12 -29.83 -0.82
C ASP A 409 -16.35 -29.30 -1.57
N ARG A 410 -17.40 -28.95 -0.87
CA ARG A 410 -18.63 -28.37 -1.44
C ARG A 410 -18.93 -27.01 -0.80
N PRO A 411 -18.10 -26.01 -1.08
CA PRO A 411 -18.14 -24.75 -0.35
C PRO A 411 -19.47 -24.01 -0.48
N VAL A 412 -20.10 -24.03 -1.64
CA VAL A 412 -21.41 -23.35 -1.84
C VAL A 412 -22.53 -24.03 -1.03
N ASP A 413 -22.57 -25.36 -1.00
CA ASP A 413 -23.57 -26.10 -0.24
C ASP A 413 -23.41 -25.87 1.27
N GLN A 414 -22.17 -26.01 1.77
CA GLN A 414 -21.86 -25.79 3.16
C GLN A 414 -22.13 -24.34 3.61
N PHE A 415 -21.74 -23.37 2.79
CA PHE A 415 -22.02 -21.96 3.06
C PHE A 415 -23.53 -21.68 3.12
N MET A 416 -24.30 -22.19 2.16
CA MET A 416 -25.73 -21.92 2.06
C MET A 416 -26.57 -22.55 3.17
N PHE A 417 -26.18 -23.74 3.67
CA PHE A 417 -27.06 -24.52 4.53
C PHE A 417 -26.47 -24.84 5.89
N ASP A 418 -25.15 -24.84 6.03
CA ASP A 418 -24.48 -25.31 7.25
C ASP A 418 -23.85 -24.16 8.04
N THR A 419 -22.92 -23.37 7.44
CA THR A 419 -22.20 -22.30 8.15
C THR A 419 -22.91 -20.96 8.11
N ARG A 420 -23.41 -20.53 6.97
CA ARG A 420 -24.09 -19.25 6.71
C ARG A 420 -23.27 -18.02 7.15
N GLU A 421 -21.97 -18.19 7.28
CA GLU A 421 -21.04 -17.20 7.77
C GLU A 421 -19.88 -17.03 6.78
N GLY A 422 -19.57 -15.78 6.41
CA GLY A 422 -18.51 -15.47 5.45
C GLY A 422 -18.37 -14.00 5.17
N TYR A 423 -17.42 -13.64 4.30
CA TYR A 423 -17.22 -12.29 3.80
C TYR A 423 -17.46 -12.24 2.28
N CYS A 424 -17.22 -11.09 1.63
CA CYS A 424 -17.68 -10.78 0.27
C CYS A 424 -17.43 -11.91 -0.75
N GLU A 425 -16.27 -12.60 -0.73
CA GLU A 425 -15.98 -13.67 -1.69
C GLU A 425 -16.88 -14.90 -1.51
N HIS A 426 -17.29 -15.23 -0.27
CA HIS A 426 -18.19 -16.34 0.01
C HIS A 426 -19.58 -16.06 -0.59
N TYR A 427 -20.09 -14.87 -0.33
CA TYR A 427 -21.38 -14.40 -0.85
C TYR A 427 -21.40 -14.30 -2.37
N ALA A 428 -20.35 -13.67 -2.96
CA ALA A 428 -20.24 -13.53 -4.41
C ALA A 428 -20.08 -14.89 -5.11
N SER A 429 -19.26 -15.80 -4.55
CA SER A 429 -19.07 -17.16 -5.09
C SER A 429 -20.37 -17.97 -5.06
N ALA A 430 -21.05 -17.99 -3.90
CA ALA A 430 -22.30 -18.72 -3.74
C ALA A 430 -23.37 -18.13 -4.68
N PHE A 431 -23.56 -16.83 -4.69
CA PHE A 431 -24.56 -16.17 -5.52
C PHE A 431 -24.32 -16.41 -7.01
N THR A 432 -23.07 -16.25 -7.49
CA THR A 432 -22.69 -16.53 -8.88
C THR A 432 -23.03 -17.98 -9.26
N THR A 433 -22.69 -18.94 -8.39
CA THR A 433 -22.98 -20.36 -8.62
C THR A 433 -24.49 -20.63 -8.65
N LEU A 434 -25.26 -20.07 -7.71
CA LEU A 434 -26.72 -20.23 -7.68
C LEU A 434 -27.39 -19.66 -8.93
N MET A 435 -26.91 -18.50 -9.44
CA MET A 435 -27.42 -17.94 -10.69
C MET A 435 -27.13 -18.87 -11.90
N ARG A 436 -25.92 -19.44 -11.94
CA ARG A 436 -25.57 -20.44 -12.98
C ARG A 436 -26.44 -21.69 -12.90
N VAL A 437 -26.74 -22.20 -11.71
CA VAL A 437 -27.67 -23.31 -11.48
C VAL A 437 -29.09 -22.94 -11.92
N ALA A 438 -29.49 -21.68 -11.77
CA ALA A 438 -30.75 -21.16 -12.27
C ALA A 438 -30.80 -21.02 -13.81
N GLY A 439 -29.70 -21.24 -14.52
CA GLY A 439 -29.58 -21.03 -15.95
C GLY A 439 -29.39 -19.57 -16.36
N ILE A 440 -29.04 -18.71 -15.41
CA ILE A 440 -28.75 -17.30 -15.64
C ILE A 440 -27.22 -17.14 -15.75
N PRO A 441 -26.68 -16.64 -16.88
CA PRO A 441 -25.25 -16.42 -17.03
C PRO A 441 -24.77 -15.44 -15.95
N ALA A 442 -23.73 -15.83 -15.21
CA ALA A 442 -23.21 -15.06 -14.09
C ALA A 442 -21.69 -15.18 -13.98
N ARG A 443 -21.04 -14.11 -13.52
CA ARG A 443 -19.59 -14.02 -13.33
C ARG A 443 -19.24 -13.29 -12.04
N MET A 444 -18.13 -13.66 -11.46
CA MET A 444 -17.59 -12.97 -10.29
C MET A 444 -16.72 -11.80 -10.74
N VAL A 445 -16.89 -10.66 -10.11
CA VAL A 445 -16.04 -9.48 -10.33
C VAL A 445 -15.29 -9.18 -9.05
N VAL A 446 -14.03 -8.86 -9.20
CA VAL A 446 -13.15 -8.52 -8.08
C VAL A 446 -12.55 -7.13 -8.32
N GLY A 447 -12.47 -6.37 -7.28
CA GLY A 447 -11.95 -5.01 -7.32
C GLY A 447 -11.93 -4.38 -5.94
N TYR A 448 -12.35 -3.13 -5.86
CA TYR A 448 -12.47 -2.40 -4.61
C TYR A 448 -13.84 -1.73 -4.54
N MET A 449 -14.28 -1.38 -3.33
CA MET A 449 -15.53 -0.70 -3.13
C MET A 449 -15.39 0.42 -2.10
N GLY A 450 -15.99 1.58 -2.38
CA GLY A 450 -15.99 2.74 -1.48
C GLY A 450 -14.72 3.57 -1.62
N GLY A 451 -13.94 3.63 -0.56
CA GLY A 451 -12.80 4.52 -0.36
C GLY A 451 -13.15 5.78 0.45
N GLU A 452 -12.18 6.30 1.16
CA GLU A 452 -12.29 7.45 2.06
C GLU A 452 -12.04 8.76 1.31
N VAL A 453 -12.90 9.77 1.49
CA VAL A 453 -12.69 11.11 0.90
C VAL A 453 -11.67 11.86 1.76
N ASN A 454 -10.58 12.31 1.13
CA ASN A 454 -9.63 13.22 1.76
C ASN A 454 -10.13 14.67 1.61
N ASP A 455 -10.61 15.26 2.71
CA ASP A 455 -11.20 16.60 2.72
C ASP A 455 -10.20 17.72 2.44
N VAL A 456 -8.88 17.45 2.54
CA VAL A 456 -7.83 18.47 2.32
C VAL A 456 -7.66 18.78 0.83
N LEU A 457 -7.70 17.77 -0.03
CA LEU A 457 -7.47 17.91 -1.47
C LEU A 457 -8.63 17.38 -2.34
N GLY A 458 -9.71 16.89 -1.74
CA GLY A 458 -10.95 16.50 -2.43
C GLY A 458 -10.80 15.26 -3.33
N TYR A 459 -9.94 14.31 -2.98
CA TYR A 459 -9.82 13.03 -3.70
C TYR A 459 -10.24 11.85 -2.83
N VAL A 460 -10.60 10.74 -3.47
CA VAL A 460 -10.91 9.47 -2.80
C VAL A 460 -9.63 8.65 -2.66
N VAL A 461 -9.35 8.19 -1.46
CA VAL A 461 -8.29 7.22 -1.15
C VAL A 461 -8.90 5.84 -1.09
N VAL A 462 -8.45 4.94 -1.95
CA VAL A 462 -8.86 3.53 -1.93
C VAL A 462 -7.68 2.69 -1.43
N ARG A 463 -7.93 1.89 -0.38
CA ARG A 463 -6.92 1.07 0.29
C ARG A 463 -7.03 -0.38 -0.14
N GLN A 464 -6.03 -1.18 0.15
CA GLN A 464 -6.11 -2.63 -0.06
C GLN A 464 -7.24 -3.24 0.77
N SER A 465 -7.50 -2.71 1.95
CA SER A 465 -8.61 -3.11 2.84
C SER A 465 -10.02 -2.82 2.27
N ASP A 466 -10.12 -1.98 1.22
CA ASP A 466 -11.36 -1.76 0.47
C ASP A 466 -11.60 -2.84 -0.61
N ALA A 467 -10.74 -3.88 -0.69
CA ALA A 467 -10.91 -5.00 -1.61
C ALA A 467 -12.31 -5.63 -1.46
N HIS A 468 -12.93 -5.93 -2.58
CA HIS A 468 -14.30 -6.41 -2.61
C HIS A 468 -14.56 -7.33 -3.80
N ALA A 469 -15.49 -8.28 -3.62
CA ALA A 469 -16.00 -9.17 -4.65
C ALA A 469 -17.51 -9.07 -4.74
N TRP A 470 -18.02 -9.05 -5.97
CA TRP A 470 -19.45 -9.03 -6.26
C TRP A 470 -19.78 -9.91 -7.46
N THR A 471 -21.06 -10.06 -7.77
CA THR A 471 -21.56 -10.84 -8.91
C THR A 471 -22.08 -9.91 -10.00
N GLU A 472 -21.91 -10.30 -11.24
CA GLU A 472 -22.66 -9.78 -12.37
C GLU A 472 -23.48 -10.89 -13.00
N VAL A 473 -24.73 -10.58 -13.32
CA VAL A 473 -25.67 -11.48 -13.97
C VAL A 473 -26.11 -10.92 -15.31
N TRP A 474 -26.31 -11.79 -16.29
CA TRP A 474 -26.88 -11.37 -17.57
C TRP A 474 -28.40 -11.40 -17.51
N LEU A 475 -29.00 -10.24 -17.71
CA LEU A 475 -30.45 -10.09 -17.81
C LEU A 475 -30.83 -9.65 -19.23
N PRO A 476 -31.82 -10.28 -19.89
CA PRO A 476 -32.19 -9.96 -21.28
C PRO A 476 -32.59 -8.50 -21.51
N ALA A 477 -33.15 -7.84 -20.50
CA ALA A 477 -33.60 -6.45 -20.60
C ALA A 477 -32.51 -5.41 -20.35
N SER A 478 -31.47 -5.73 -19.55
CA SER A 478 -30.46 -4.77 -19.10
C SER A 478 -29.02 -5.19 -19.41
N GLY A 479 -28.80 -6.39 -19.95
CA GLY A 479 -27.45 -6.92 -20.16
C GLY A 479 -26.76 -7.32 -18.86
N TRP A 480 -25.44 -7.17 -18.80
CA TRP A 480 -24.67 -7.43 -17.58
C TRP A 480 -25.06 -6.44 -16.48
N THR A 481 -25.63 -6.97 -15.44
CA THR A 481 -26.14 -6.20 -14.29
C THR A 481 -25.37 -6.57 -13.04
N ARG A 482 -24.83 -5.56 -12.33
CA ARG A 482 -24.15 -5.75 -11.03
C ARG A 482 -25.15 -6.16 -9.97
N VAL A 483 -24.83 -7.20 -9.23
CA VAL A 483 -25.56 -7.67 -8.07
C VAL A 483 -24.55 -7.91 -6.94
N ASP A 484 -24.67 -7.19 -5.85
CA ASP A 484 -23.82 -7.37 -4.68
C ASP A 484 -24.63 -8.00 -3.55
N PRO A 485 -24.45 -9.31 -3.29
CA PRO A 485 -25.15 -9.98 -2.20
C PRO A 485 -24.65 -9.51 -0.83
N THR A 486 -23.43 -8.98 -0.73
CA THR A 486 -22.92 -8.40 0.52
C THR A 486 -23.70 -7.14 0.90
N ALA A 487 -24.07 -6.32 -0.07
CA ALA A 487 -24.89 -5.12 0.16
C ALA A 487 -26.28 -5.45 0.75
N ALA A 488 -26.79 -6.65 0.46
CA ALA A 488 -28.08 -7.10 0.97
C ALA A 488 -28.01 -7.53 2.45
N ILE A 489 -26.84 -7.96 2.95
CA ILE A 489 -26.67 -8.56 4.27
C ILE A 489 -25.98 -7.61 5.23
N ALA A 490 -24.93 -6.93 4.76
CA ALA A 490 -24.08 -6.04 5.54
C ALA A 490 -23.99 -4.66 4.86
N PRO A 491 -25.08 -3.89 4.75
CA PRO A 491 -25.05 -2.56 4.16
C PRO A 491 -24.11 -1.61 4.91
N GLU A 492 -23.85 -1.86 6.20
CA GLU A 492 -22.90 -1.13 7.02
C GLU A 492 -21.47 -1.27 6.50
N ARG A 493 -21.08 -2.43 5.96
CA ARG A 493 -19.78 -2.65 5.32
C ARG A 493 -19.58 -1.68 4.16
N ILE A 494 -20.64 -1.44 3.42
CA ILE A 494 -20.64 -0.56 2.25
C ILE A 494 -20.55 0.90 2.66
N ARG A 495 -21.29 1.31 3.69
CA ARG A 495 -21.35 2.70 4.16
C ARG A 495 -20.14 3.14 4.97
N TYR A 496 -19.66 2.27 5.84
CA TYR A 496 -18.66 2.64 6.86
C TYR A 496 -17.30 1.95 6.68
N GLY A 497 -17.18 1.10 5.66
CA GLY A 497 -15.93 0.39 5.35
C GLY A 497 -15.63 -0.77 6.30
N ILE A 498 -14.39 -1.27 6.22
CA ILE A 498 -13.94 -2.45 6.98
C ILE A 498 -13.64 -2.14 8.45
N ASP A 499 -13.29 -0.89 8.78
CA ASP A 499 -12.84 -0.53 10.13
C ASP A 499 -13.96 -0.67 11.17
N LEU A 500 -15.21 -0.35 10.77
CA LEU A 500 -16.36 -0.58 11.63
C LEU A 500 -16.55 -2.08 11.92
N LEU A 501 -16.37 -2.93 10.92
CA LEU A 501 -16.47 -4.38 11.06
C LEU A 501 -15.43 -4.94 12.02
N ARG A 502 -14.18 -4.53 11.87
CA ARG A 502 -13.08 -4.91 12.78
C ARG A 502 -13.39 -4.50 14.20
N SER A 503 -13.97 -3.32 14.41
CA SER A 503 -14.35 -2.83 15.73
C SER A 503 -15.48 -3.66 16.34
N ILE A 504 -16.46 -4.07 15.54
CA ILE A 504 -17.58 -4.93 15.93
C ILE A 504 -17.07 -6.32 16.34
N GLU A 505 -16.23 -6.95 15.50
CA GLU A 505 -15.67 -8.27 15.79
C GLU A 505 -14.71 -8.26 16.99
N ALA A 506 -13.92 -7.19 17.17
CA ALA A 506 -13.07 -7.03 18.35
C ALA A 506 -13.86 -7.00 19.68
N LEU A 507 -15.13 -6.62 19.62
CA LEU A 507 -16.07 -6.67 20.76
C LEU A 507 -16.80 -8.02 20.86
N GLY A 508 -16.49 -8.98 19.98
CA GLY A 508 -17.08 -10.32 19.96
C GLY A 508 -18.50 -10.38 19.38
N TRP A 509 -18.91 -9.38 18.60
CA TRP A 509 -20.22 -9.33 17.95
C TRP A 509 -20.14 -9.60 16.44
N SER A 510 -21.20 -10.20 15.90
CA SER A 510 -21.43 -10.27 14.44
C SER A 510 -22.30 -9.09 13.98
N ILE A 511 -22.18 -8.71 12.67
CA ILE A 511 -22.98 -7.64 12.10
C ILE A 511 -24.43 -7.99 12.15
N GLY A 512 -25.30 -7.90 12.56
CA GLY A 512 -26.72 -8.30 12.70
C GLY A 512 -27.15 -8.42 14.15
N ASP A 513 -26.18 -8.69 15.04
CA ASP A 513 -26.44 -8.86 16.45
C ASP A 513 -26.02 -7.65 17.30
N VAL A 514 -25.45 -6.61 16.66
CA VAL A 514 -25.00 -5.40 17.36
C VAL A 514 -26.20 -4.60 17.86
N PRO A 515 -26.31 -4.38 19.18
CA PRO A 515 -27.34 -3.50 19.71
C PRO A 515 -27.23 -2.09 19.13
N ARG A 516 -28.37 -1.44 18.83
CA ARG A 516 -28.40 -0.09 18.25
C ARG A 516 -27.57 0.92 19.03
N ASP A 517 -27.63 0.84 20.37
CA ASP A 517 -26.89 1.75 21.24
C ASP A 517 -25.38 1.52 21.16
N ALA A 518 -24.94 0.27 21.01
CA ALA A 518 -23.56 -0.08 20.81
C ALA A 518 -23.07 0.37 19.42
N MET A 519 -23.89 0.20 18.38
CA MET A 519 -23.60 0.71 17.04
C MET A 519 -23.46 2.24 17.05
N LEU A 520 -24.37 2.96 17.69
CA LEU A 520 -24.27 4.41 17.87
C LEU A 520 -23.02 4.80 18.66
N GLY A 521 -22.66 4.05 19.69
CA GLY A 521 -21.43 4.25 20.47
C GLY A 521 -20.17 4.10 19.60
N LEU A 522 -20.09 3.05 18.78
CA LEU A 522 -18.97 2.82 17.85
C LEU A 522 -18.87 3.94 16.78
N LEU A 523 -20.01 4.35 16.25
CA LEU A 523 -20.06 5.47 15.31
C LEU A 523 -19.65 6.80 15.97
N GLN A 524 -20.02 7.02 17.25
CA GLN A 524 -19.60 8.19 18.02
C GLN A 524 -18.13 8.14 18.40
N GLN A 525 -17.59 6.98 18.79
CA GLN A 525 -16.14 6.82 19.00
C GLN A 525 -15.35 7.14 17.72
N GLY A 526 -15.84 6.73 16.56
CA GLY A 526 -15.29 7.16 15.28
C GLY A 526 -15.32 8.69 15.05
N LEU A 527 -16.17 9.43 15.76
CA LEU A 527 -16.18 10.90 15.76
C LEU A 527 -15.06 11.52 16.63
N TRP A 528 -14.61 10.85 17.69
CA TRP A 528 -13.46 11.29 18.51
C TRP A 528 -12.12 11.11 17.78
N ASP A 529 -12.07 10.27 16.75
CA ASP A 529 -10.91 10.08 15.88
C ASP A 529 -10.69 11.23 14.87
N HIS A 530 -11.52 12.28 14.93
CA HIS A 530 -11.39 13.44 14.01
C HIS A 530 -10.00 14.07 14.05
N GLY A 531 -9.37 14.14 15.22
CA GLY A 531 -8.00 14.66 15.36
C GLY A 531 -6.97 13.79 14.64
N LEU A 532 -7.04 12.48 14.83
CA LEU A 532 -6.16 11.52 14.18
C LEU A 532 -6.44 11.43 12.67
N ARG A 533 -7.71 11.45 12.26
CA ARG A 533 -8.10 11.50 10.84
C ARG A 533 -7.58 12.77 10.17
N TRP A 534 -7.70 13.93 10.81
CA TRP A 534 -7.17 15.18 10.28
C TRP A 534 -5.65 15.10 10.05
N VAL A 535 -4.89 14.55 11.00
CA VAL A 535 -3.45 14.33 10.84
C VAL A 535 -3.17 13.34 9.72
N LYS A 536 -3.91 12.24 9.66
CA LYS A 536 -3.80 11.21 8.59
C LYS A 536 -4.09 11.81 7.21
N HIS A 537 -5.16 12.60 7.06
CA HIS A 537 -5.51 13.26 5.81
C HIS A 537 -4.46 14.28 5.37
N ARG A 538 -3.91 15.07 6.31
CA ARG A 538 -2.84 16.01 6.00
C ARG A 538 -1.55 15.31 5.60
N PHE A 539 -1.20 14.24 6.29
CA PHE A 539 -0.03 13.44 5.95
C PHE A 539 -0.20 12.78 4.57
N ASP A 540 -1.36 12.20 4.30
CA ASP A 540 -1.66 11.61 2.99
C ASP A 540 -1.67 12.66 1.88
N ALA A 541 -2.26 13.83 2.11
CA ALA A 541 -2.25 14.95 1.19
C ALA A 541 -0.82 15.45 0.89
N ALA A 542 0.01 15.55 1.91
CA ALA A 542 1.43 15.91 1.74
C ALA A 542 2.18 14.85 0.92
N ASN A 543 1.96 13.56 1.20
CA ASN A 543 2.55 12.46 0.47
C ASN A 543 2.07 12.42 -0.99
N TYR A 544 0.78 12.62 -1.23
CA TYR A 544 0.21 12.72 -2.57
C TYR A 544 0.78 13.90 -3.37
N SER A 545 0.85 15.08 -2.75
CA SER A 545 1.44 16.26 -3.38
C SER A 545 2.93 16.06 -3.69
N TRP A 546 3.66 15.44 -2.78
CA TRP A 546 5.06 15.06 -3.01
C TRP A 546 5.20 14.11 -4.20
N ASN A 547 4.39 13.06 -4.25
CA ASN A 547 4.41 12.10 -5.35
C ASN A 547 4.02 12.77 -6.68
N LYS A 548 3.06 13.68 -6.66
CA LYS A 548 2.61 14.41 -7.84
C LYS A 548 3.67 15.38 -8.38
N TRP A 549 4.27 16.19 -7.51
CA TRP A 549 5.13 17.30 -7.90
C TRP A 549 6.63 16.98 -7.86
N VAL A 550 7.06 16.12 -6.95
CA VAL A 550 8.47 15.77 -6.78
C VAL A 550 8.81 14.47 -7.49
N MET A 551 8.05 13.41 -7.25
CA MET A 551 8.33 12.10 -7.83
C MET A 551 7.83 11.96 -9.27
N GLY A 552 6.67 12.55 -9.58
CA GLY A 552 6.06 12.56 -10.91
C GLY A 552 6.68 13.56 -11.90
N PHE A 553 7.71 14.33 -11.47
CA PHE A 553 8.43 15.25 -12.34
C PHE A 553 9.29 14.45 -13.35
N GLY A 554 8.69 14.15 -14.50
CA GLY A 554 9.28 13.30 -15.53
C GLY A 554 9.91 14.08 -16.69
N PRO A 555 10.51 13.40 -17.69
CA PRO A 555 11.16 14.03 -18.84
C PRO A 555 10.29 15.03 -19.61
N GLN A 556 8.99 14.74 -19.74
CA GLN A 556 8.06 15.64 -20.42
C GLN A 556 7.91 17.00 -19.70
N GLN A 557 7.97 16.99 -18.38
CA GLN A 557 7.90 18.21 -17.56
C GLN A 557 9.24 18.94 -17.53
N GLN A 558 10.37 18.20 -17.65
CA GLN A 558 11.72 18.78 -17.77
C GLN A 558 11.92 19.59 -19.06
N PHE A 559 11.22 19.24 -20.14
CA PHE A 559 11.30 19.98 -21.41
C PHE A 559 10.51 21.31 -21.40
N VAL A 560 9.68 21.56 -20.40
CA VAL A 560 8.88 22.79 -20.27
C VAL A 560 9.66 23.88 -19.51
N PHE A 561 10.69 23.53 -18.76
CA PHE A 561 11.59 24.43 -18.03
C PHE A 561 12.94 24.55 -18.75
#